data_0b8f0f570bfb84d5c8627abb8af83bf6
#
_entry.id   0b8f0f570bfb84d5c8627abb8af83bf6
#
_cell.length_a   1.000
_cell.length_b   1.000
_cell.length_c   1.000
_cell.angle_alpha   90.00
_cell.angle_beta   90.00
_cell.angle_gamma   90.00
#
_symmetry.space_group_name_H-M   'P 1'
#
loop_
_entity.id
_entity.type
_entity.pdbx_description
1 polymer ?
#
loop_
_entity_poly.entity_id
_entity_poly.type
_entity_poly.pdbx_seq_one_letter_code
_entity_poly.pdbx_strand_id
1 'polypeptide(L)'
;QVEGVLNDGFDFINIIITQGPSDNFLNAVRRVGAYELMSYYWGADYSDPETEVYPFYQEAGDRGTCYSFLRTGVEDGIVTGETADLVMQYMSMVENAKTITEDLDARYEAFADAEAFLIENALVIPLGMPVPPYIATRLNLWEGQYAPTGLSTNRLKGVHILDHYVSMDEYNANRDAR
;
A
#
# COMPACT_ATOMS: atom_id res chain seq x y z
N GLN A 1 -14.93 -11.47 18.85
CA GLN A 1 -15.30 -12.53 17.87
C GLN A 1 -14.12 -12.86 16.95
N VAL A 2 -13.41 -11.84 16.42
CA VAL A 2 -12.22 -12.04 15.56
C VAL A 2 -11.05 -12.62 16.37
N GLU A 3 -10.76 -12.11 17.56
CA GLU A 3 -9.74 -12.66 18.46
C GLU A 3 -9.98 -14.15 18.76
N GLY A 4 -11.22 -14.51 19.07
CA GLY A 4 -11.57 -15.92 19.34
C GLY A 4 -11.25 -16.82 18.18
N VAL A 5 -11.64 -16.44 16.95
CA VAL A 5 -11.38 -17.22 15.73
C VAL A 5 -9.87 -17.34 15.45
N LEU A 6 -9.11 -16.28 15.65
CA LEU A 6 -7.66 -16.30 15.44
C LEU A 6 -6.95 -17.17 16.49
N ASN A 7 -7.34 -17.04 17.75
CA ASN A 7 -6.71 -17.79 18.85
C ASN A 7 -7.13 -19.26 18.90
N ASP A 8 -8.33 -19.62 18.42
CA ASP A 8 -8.76 -21.01 18.30
C ASP A 8 -7.94 -21.83 17.28
N GLY A 9 -7.30 -21.14 16.33
CA GLY A 9 -6.45 -21.77 15.33
C GLY A 9 -5.00 -22.02 15.77
N PHE A 10 -4.56 -21.43 16.88
CA PHE A 10 -3.16 -21.47 17.33
C PHE A 10 -3.08 -21.67 18.84
N ASP A 11 -2.41 -22.72 19.28
CA ASP A 11 -2.17 -23.02 20.70
C ASP A 11 -0.85 -22.40 21.25
N PHE A 12 -0.05 -21.79 20.37
CA PHE A 12 1.25 -21.19 20.69
C PHE A 12 1.30 -19.68 20.53
N ILE A 13 0.23 -19.05 20.03
CA ILE A 13 0.12 -17.59 19.86
C ILE A 13 -1.17 -17.12 20.54
N ASN A 14 -1.05 -16.02 21.28
CA ASN A 14 -2.20 -15.29 21.80
C ASN A 14 -2.27 -13.91 21.12
N ILE A 15 -3.28 -13.72 20.26
CA ILE A 15 -3.51 -12.47 19.55
C ILE A 15 -4.48 -11.61 20.33
N ILE A 16 -4.04 -10.43 20.76
CA ILE A 16 -4.84 -9.43 21.46
C ILE A 16 -5.08 -8.26 20.52
N ILE A 17 -6.33 -8.04 20.15
CA ILE A 17 -6.72 -6.93 19.29
C ILE A 17 -6.97 -5.68 20.13
N THR A 18 -6.13 -4.69 19.95
CA THR A 18 -6.28 -3.38 20.64
C THR A 18 -6.74 -2.34 19.62
N GLN A 19 -7.82 -1.65 19.94
CA GLN A 19 -8.25 -0.53 19.12
C GLN A 19 -7.34 0.67 19.39
N GLY A 20 -6.77 1.22 18.33
CA GLY A 20 -6.00 2.46 18.41
C GLY A 20 -6.88 3.69 18.72
N PRO A 21 -6.27 4.83 19.06
CA PRO A 21 -7.00 6.06 19.31
C PRO A 21 -7.81 6.50 18.09
N SER A 22 -8.98 7.07 18.33
CA SER A 22 -9.88 7.57 17.28
C SER A 22 -9.33 8.80 16.55
N ASP A 23 -8.44 9.50 17.20
CA ASP A 23 -7.73 10.67 16.70
C ASP A 23 -6.23 10.47 16.83
N ASN A 24 -5.47 11.15 15.98
CA ASN A 24 -4.00 11.14 16.00
C ASN A 24 -3.34 9.75 15.89
N PHE A 25 -4.04 8.72 15.39
CA PHE A 25 -3.51 7.35 15.20
C PHE A 25 -2.16 7.35 14.46
N LEU A 26 -2.05 8.20 13.45
CA LEU A 26 -0.86 8.33 12.62
C LEU A 26 0.40 8.65 13.46
N ASN A 27 0.31 9.61 14.38
CA ASN A 27 1.46 10.05 15.16
C ASN A 27 1.62 9.28 16.48
N ALA A 28 0.51 8.82 17.04
CA ALA A 28 0.53 8.14 18.34
C ALA A 28 0.84 6.63 18.23
N VAL A 29 0.58 6.03 17.08
CA VAL A 29 0.76 4.58 16.88
C VAL A 29 1.69 4.30 15.70
N ARG A 30 1.28 4.68 14.48
CA ARG A 30 1.99 4.27 13.26
C ARG A 30 3.40 4.83 13.19
N ARG A 31 3.56 6.16 13.26
CA ARG A 31 4.86 6.83 13.07
C ARG A 31 5.86 6.59 14.19
N VAL A 32 5.39 6.16 15.33
CA VAL A 32 6.25 5.84 16.49
C VAL A 32 6.46 4.34 16.67
N GLY A 33 5.88 3.51 15.79
CA GLY A 33 6.02 2.05 15.87
C GLY A 33 5.41 1.42 17.12
N ALA A 34 4.35 2.02 17.69
CA ALA A 34 3.70 1.52 18.89
C ALA A 34 2.74 0.36 18.58
N TYR A 35 3.24 -0.69 17.92
CA TYR A 35 2.50 -1.90 17.58
C TYR A 35 3.46 -3.06 17.32
N GLU A 36 2.99 -4.27 17.52
CA GLU A 36 3.68 -5.50 17.13
C GLU A 36 3.19 -5.97 15.76
N LEU A 37 1.87 -5.91 15.53
CA LEU A 37 1.22 -6.15 14.27
C LEU A 37 0.16 -5.07 14.06
N MET A 38 0.12 -4.45 12.90
CA MET A 38 -0.83 -3.38 12.58
C MET A 38 -1.62 -3.74 11.33
N SER A 39 -2.96 -3.73 11.44
CA SER A 39 -3.82 -3.75 10.27
C SER A 39 -3.94 -2.35 9.69
N TYR A 40 -3.59 -2.18 8.43
CA TYR A 40 -3.65 -0.91 7.74
C TYR A 40 -4.06 -1.08 6.28
N TYR A 41 -4.25 0.01 5.62
CA TYR A 41 -4.66 0.10 4.24
C TYR A 41 -3.80 1.15 3.52
N TRP A 42 -3.45 0.86 2.29
CA TRP A 42 -2.67 1.74 1.43
C TRP A 42 -3.38 1.94 0.09
N GLY A 43 -3.21 3.08 -0.51
CA GLY A 43 -3.63 3.37 -1.87
C GLY A 43 -2.52 4.13 -2.59
N ALA A 44 -2.27 3.77 -3.83
CA ALA A 44 -1.21 4.35 -4.64
C ALA A 44 -1.31 5.89 -4.70
N ASP A 45 -0.22 6.58 -4.43
CA ASP A 45 -0.12 8.03 -4.53
C ASP A 45 0.14 8.49 -5.98
N TYR A 46 0.74 7.63 -6.80
CA TYR A 46 1.09 7.86 -8.20
C TYR A 46 1.16 6.54 -8.98
N SER A 47 1.21 6.63 -10.32
CA SER A 47 1.20 5.47 -11.21
C SER A 47 2.61 4.92 -11.44
N ASP A 48 3.23 4.39 -10.40
CA ASP A 48 4.50 3.65 -10.46
C ASP A 48 4.47 2.57 -9.38
N PRO A 49 4.96 1.34 -9.63
CA PRO A 49 4.96 0.26 -8.64
C PRO A 49 5.75 0.60 -7.36
N GLU A 50 6.67 1.54 -7.39
CA GLU A 50 7.38 2.01 -6.20
C GLU A 50 6.40 2.41 -5.09
N THR A 51 5.27 3.05 -5.44
CA THR A 51 4.29 3.50 -4.44
C THR A 51 3.66 2.35 -3.66
N GLU A 52 3.59 1.15 -4.22
CA GLU A 52 3.01 -0.03 -3.56
C GLU A 52 3.97 -0.68 -2.57
N VAL A 53 5.26 -0.67 -2.85
CA VAL A 53 6.28 -1.24 -1.97
C VAL A 53 6.82 -0.23 -0.96
N TYR A 54 6.71 1.07 -1.25
CA TYR A 54 7.23 2.16 -0.41
C TYR A 54 6.75 2.11 1.04
N PRO A 55 5.49 1.76 1.36
CA PRO A 55 5.04 1.69 2.75
C PRO A 55 5.83 0.70 3.62
N PHE A 56 6.45 -0.28 3.03
CA PHE A 56 7.23 -1.33 3.71
C PHE A 56 8.74 -1.15 3.53
N TYR A 57 9.15 -0.35 2.54
CA TYR A 57 10.53 0.03 2.33
C TYR A 57 10.88 1.21 3.23
N GLN A 58 11.97 1.08 3.96
CA GLN A 58 12.49 2.11 4.85
C GLN A 58 13.89 2.52 4.39
N GLU A 59 14.07 3.77 4.05
CA GLU A 59 15.39 4.31 3.68
C GLU A 59 16.33 4.30 4.88
N ALA A 60 17.63 4.18 4.61
CA ALA A 60 18.65 4.20 5.66
C ALA A 60 18.58 5.53 6.44
N GLY A 61 18.50 5.43 7.76
CA GLY A 61 18.39 6.58 8.66
C GLY A 61 17.00 7.21 8.76
N ASP A 62 16.01 6.73 8.00
CA ASP A 62 14.62 7.15 8.16
C ASP A 62 13.97 6.43 9.36
N ARG A 63 13.42 7.22 10.26
CA ARG A 63 12.89 6.71 11.53
C ARG A 63 11.40 7.00 11.71
N GLY A 64 10.60 6.85 10.69
CA GLY A 64 9.18 6.89 10.95
C GLY A 64 8.28 7.45 9.87
N THR A 65 8.70 7.44 8.62
CA THR A 65 7.86 7.85 7.49
C THR A 65 7.10 6.68 6.86
N CYS A 66 7.63 5.45 6.91
CA CYS A 66 6.95 4.28 6.36
C CYS A 66 6.05 3.55 7.36
N TYR A 67 5.34 2.52 6.90
CA TYR A 67 4.40 1.73 7.70
C TYR A 67 5.08 0.61 8.50
N SER A 68 6.34 0.33 8.24
CA SER A 68 7.10 -0.69 8.95
C SER A 68 8.36 -0.09 9.56
N PHE A 69 8.82 -0.70 10.65
CA PHE A 69 10.06 -0.35 11.31
C PHE A 69 11.10 -1.46 11.14
N LEU A 70 11.01 -2.19 10.04
CA LEU A 70 11.85 -3.36 9.79
C LEU A 70 13.34 -3.01 9.77
N ARG A 71 13.74 -2.03 8.96
CA ARG A 71 15.14 -1.59 8.91
C ARG A 71 15.60 -1.00 10.24
N THR A 72 14.79 -0.13 10.85
CA THR A 72 15.13 0.42 12.17
C THR A 72 15.29 -0.67 13.22
N GLY A 73 14.43 -1.69 13.19
CA GLY A 73 14.56 -2.85 14.09
C GLY A 73 15.87 -3.60 13.90
N VAL A 74 16.36 -3.72 12.67
CA VAL A 74 17.68 -4.31 12.38
C VAL A 74 18.80 -3.38 12.85
N GLU A 75 18.75 -2.09 12.53
CA GLU A 75 19.74 -1.08 12.91
C GLU A 75 19.88 -0.94 14.44
N ASP A 76 18.77 -1.07 15.17
CA ASP A 76 18.73 -1.01 16.63
C ASP A 76 19.03 -2.37 17.30
N GLY A 77 19.28 -3.43 16.52
CA GLY A 77 19.61 -4.77 17.04
C GLY A 77 18.43 -5.50 17.69
N ILE A 78 17.20 -5.06 17.45
CA ILE A 78 15.95 -5.69 17.92
C ILE A 78 15.61 -6.87 17.02
N VAL A 79 15.71 -6.68 15.70
CA VAL A 79 15.54 -7.72 14.69
C VAL A 79 16.92 -8.27 14.35
N THR A 80 17.14 -9.56 14.56
CA THR A 80 18.44 -10.21 14.39
C THR A 80 18.33 -11.56 13.67
N GLY A 81 19.47 -12.15 13.29
CA GLY A 81 19.52 -13.46 12.65
C GLY A 81 18.86 -13.47 11.27
N GLU A 82 18.28 -14.59 10.89
CA GLU A 82 17.68 -14.81 9.57
C GLU A 82 16.62 -13.75 9.20
N THR A 83 15.83 -13.31 10.16
CA THR A 83 14.82 -12.26 9.92
C THR A 83 15.49 -10.92 9.54
N ALA A 84 16.60 -10.58 10.16
CA ALA A 84 17.36 -9.37 9.79
C ALA A 84 17.89 -9.48 8.35
N ASP A 85 18.39 -10.65 7.97
CA ASP A 85 18.90 -10.90 6.61
C ASP A 85 17.77 -10.75 5.56
N LEU A 86 16.59 -11.31 5.84
CA LEU A 86 15.41 -11.15 4.96
C LEU A 86 14.98 -9.69 4.83
N VAL A 87 14.93 -8.95 5.93
CA VAL A 87 14.59 -7.52 5.92
C VAL A 87 15.58 -6.74 5.05
N MET A 88 16.87 -6.95 5.24
CA MET A 88 17.90 -6.23 4.47
C MET A 88 17.93 -6.64 3.01
N GLN A 89 17.61 -7.91 2.70
CA GLN A 89 17.46 -8.36 1.32
C GLN A 89 16.30 -7.64 0.64
N TYR A 90 15.12 -7.56 1.28
CA TYR A 90 14.00 -6.80 0.75
C TYR A 90 14.35 -5.33 0.48
N MET A 91 14.99 -4.65 1.45
CA MET A 91 15.45 -3.27 1.28
C MET A 91 16.36 -3.12 0.05
N SER A 92 17.28 -4.06 -0.14
CA SER A 92 18.19 -4.06 -1.29
C SER A 92 17.46 -4.29 -2.62
N MET A 93 16.45 -5.16 -2.66
CA MET A 93 15.63 -5.39 -3.87
C MET A 93 14.90 -4.11 -4.30
N VAL A 94 14.27 -3.41 -3.35
CA VAL A 94 13.60 -2.13 -3.63
C VAL A 94 14.61 -1.07 -4.08
N GLU A 95 15.75 -0.95 -3.41
CA GLU A 95 16.81 -0.01 -3.80
C GLU A 95 17.29 -0.27 -5.24
N ASN A 96 17.47 -1.53 -5.62
CA ASN A 96 17.84 -1.92 -6.99
C ASN A 96 16.74 -1.56 -8.00
N ALA A 97 15.47 -1.89 -7.71
CA ALA A 97 14.35 -1.60 -8.59
C ALA A 97 14.20 -0.09 -8.86
N LYS A 98 14.44 0.76 -7.85
CA LYS A 98 14.43 2.23 -7.96
C LYS A 98 15.47 2.74 -8.95
N THR A 99 16.58 2.05 -9.16
CA THR A 99 17.64 2.48 -10.11
C THR A 99 17.30 2.21 -11.58
N ILE A 100 16.31 1.37 -11.85
CA ILE A 100 15.91 1.03 -13.21
C ILE A 100 14.99 2.14 -13.74
N THR A 101 15.50 2.98 -14.67
CA THR A 101 14.77 4.15 -15.17
C THR A 101 14.49 4.10 -16.67
N GLU A 102 15.28 3.32 -17.43
CA GLU A 102 15.24 3.30 -18.91
C GLU A 102 14.38 2.16 -19.48
N ASP A 103 14.16 1.10 -18.69
CA ASP A 103 13.38 -0.09 -19.08
C ASP A 103 12.22 -0.28 -18.11
N LEU A 104 11.01 0.10 -18.53
CA LEU A 104 9.82 0.02 -17.69
C LEU A 104 9.41 -1.42 -17.37
N ASP A 105 9.58 -2.34 -18.31
CA ASP A 105 9.23 -3.75 -18.11
C ASP A 105 10.16 -4.36 -17.05
N ALA A 106 11.48 -4.14 -17.19
CA ALA A 106 12.45 -4.58 -16.19
C ALA A 106 12.23 -3.91 -14.82
N ARG A 107 11.82 -2.64 -14.80
CA ARG A 107 11.47 -1.94 -13.57
C ARG A 107 10.26 -2.60 -12.88
N TYR A 108 9.22 -2.88 -13.63
CA TYR A 108 8.00 -3.49 -13.10
C TYR A 108 8.25 -4.90 -12.59
N GLU A 109 9.05 -5.70 -13.31
CA GLU A 109 9.46 -7.03 -12.88
C GLU A 109 10.25 -6.97 -11.56
N ALA A 110 11.22 -6.06 -11.44
CA ALA A 110 12.01 -5.93 -10.23
C ALA A 110 11.18 -5.52 -8.99
N PHE A 111 10.17 -4.65 -9.15
CA PHE A 111 9.24 -4.32 -8.06
C PHE A 111 8.29 -5.48 -7.73
N ALA A 112 7.82 -6.22 -8.74
CA ALA A 112 6.99 -7.40 -8.52
C ALA A 112 7.75 -8.49 -7.75
N ASP A 113 9.03 -8.71 -8.07
CA ASP A 113 9.90 -9.62 -7.33
C ASP A 113 10.09 -9.19 -5.86
N ALA A 114 10.26 -7.88 -5.62
CA ALA A 114 10.36 -7.35 -4.25
C ALA A 114 9.05 -7.54 -3.47
N GLU A 115 7.89 -7.32 -4.09
CA GLU A 115 6.58 -7.54 -3.48
C GLU A 115 6.37 -9.04 -3.18
N ALA A 116 6.67 -9.92 -4.12
CA ALA A 116 6.58 -11.35 -3.94
C ALA A 116 7.46 -11.81 -2.76
N PHE A 117 8.70 -11.33 -2.70
CA PHE A 117 9.61 -11.64 -1.60
C PHE A 117 9.06 -11.19 -0.24
N LEU A 118 8.49 -9.99 -0.16
CA LEU A 118 7.88 -9.45 1.06
C LEU A 118 6.74 -10.35 1.58
N ILE A 119 5.90 -10.85 0.67
CA ILE A 119 4.75 -11.70 0.99
C ILE A 119 5.18 -13.12 1.33
N GLU A 120 6.04 -13.72 0.53
CA GLU A 120 6.53 -15.10 0.70
C GLU A 120 7.27 -15.31 2.03
N ASN A 121 7.97 -14.27 2.50
CA ASN A 121 8.66 -14.30 3.79
C ASN A 121 7.82 -13.75 4.95
N ALA A 122 6.52 -13.56 4.74
CA ALA A 122 5.56 -13.11 5.75
C ALA A 122 5.96 -11.79 6.47
N LEU A 123 6.71 -10.93 5.79
CA LEU A 123 7.01 -9.57 6.30
C LEU A 123 5.76 -8.69 6.23
N VAL A 124 4.81 -9.04 5.37
CA VAL A 124 3.47 -8.46 5.30
C VAL A 124 2.45 -9.57 5.00
N ILE A 125 1.23 -9.39 5.48
CA ILE A 125 0.11 -10.32 5.25
C ILE A 125 -0.99 -9.56 4.52
N PRO A 126 -1.16 -9.74 3.19
CA PRO A 126 -2.23 -9.09 2.46
C PRO A 126 -3.60 -9.68 2.87
N LEU A 127 -4.51 -8.83 3.30
CA LEU A 127 -5.85 -9.23 3.75
C LEU A 127 -6.90 -9.12 2.63
N GLY A 128 -6.71 -8.22 1.69
CA GLY A 128 -7.60 -7.99 0.57
C GLY A 128 -7.56 -6.57 0.04
N MET A 129 -8.26 -6.34 -1.06
CA MET A 129 -8.48 -5.01 -1.61
C MET A 129 -9.90 -4.56 -1.29
N PRO A 130 -10.09 -3.34 -0.77
CA PRO A 130 -11.44 -2.79 -0.63
C PRO A 130 -12.08 -2.64 -2.01
N VAL A 131 -13.30 -3.10 -2.15
CA VAL A 131 -14.08 -2.86 -3.37
C VAL A 131 -14.45 -1.38 -3.39
N PRO A 132 -14.10 -0.63 -4.45
CA PRO A 132 -14.48 0.77 -4.55
C PRO A 132 -16.01 0.92 -4.46
N PRO A 133 -16.54 1.91 -3.73
CA PRO A 133 -17.96 2.16 -3.70
C PRO A 133 -18.45 2.57 -5.10
N TYR A 134 -19.70 2.27 -5.40
CA TYR A 134 -20.34 2.80 -6.59
C TYR A 134 -20.42 4.32 -6.47
N ILE A 135 -20.04 5.01 -7.55
CA ILE A 135 -20.11 6.47 -7.64
C ILE A 135 -21.15 6.86 -8.63
N ALA A 136 -22.16 7.62 -8.21
CA ALA A 136 -23.08 8.31 -9.10
C ALA A 136 -22.49 9.69 -9.42
N THR A 137 -22.10 9.91 -10.66
CA THR A 137 -21.45 11.17 -11.07
C THR A 137 -22.10 11.76 -12.32
N ARG A 138 -22.05 13.08 -12.42
CA ARG A 138 -22.35 13.86 -13.62
C ARG A 138 -21.06 14.45 -14.23
N LEU A 139 -19.90 14.12 -13.71
CA LEU A 139 -18.63 14.54 -14.31
C LEU A 139 -18.40 13.72 -15.58
N ASN A 140 -17.96 14.40 -16.64
CA ASN A 140 -17.45 13.70 -17.82
C ASN A 140 -16.07 13.13 -17.52
N LEU A 141 -16.02 11.84 -17.18
CA LEU A 141 -14.81 11.12 -16.79
C LEU A 141 -13.79 10.94 -17.94
N TRP A 142 -14.19 11.30 -19.16
CA TRP A 142 -13.39 11.10 -20.38
C TRP A 142 -12.67 12.37 -20.84
N GLU A 143 -12.88 13.46 -20.10
CA GLU A 143 -12.29 14.77 -20.38
C GLU A 143 -11.34 15.22 -19.27
N GLY A 144 -10.56 16.23 -19.59
CA GLY A 144 -9.65 16.87 -18.66
C GLY A 144 -8.45 16.02 -18.29
N GLN A 145 -7.95 16.22 -17.09
CA GLN A 145 -6.80 15.52 -16.53
C GLN A 145 -7.22 14.44 -15.52
N TYR A 146 -8.31 13.74 -15.81
CA TYR A 146 -8.72 12.64 -14.98
C TYR A 146 -7.61 11.56 -14.96
N ALA A 147 -7.21 11.17 -13.77
CA ALA A 147 -6.33 10.03 -13.59
C ALA A 147 -6.96 9.07 -12.57
N PRO A 148 -6.89 7.76 -12.81
CA PRO A 148 -7.59 6.77 -11.99
C PRO A 148 -6.93 6.53 -10.62
N THR A 149 -5.73 7.05 -10.40
CA THR A 149 -4.91 6.78 -9.20
C THR A 149 -4.37 8.05 -8.55
N GLY A 150 -4.11 7.95 -7.24
CA GLY A 150 -3.42 8.96 -6.46
C GLY A 150 -4.21 10.25 -6.26
N LEU A 151 -3.50 11.30 -5.95
CA LEU A 151 -4.04 12.65 -5.73
C LEU A 151 -4.75 13.25 -6.95
N SER A 152 -4.58 12.62 -8.10
CA SER A 152 -5.19 13.04 -9.36
C SER A 152 -6.70 12.79 -9.43
N THR A 153 -7.27 11.97 -8.56
CA THR A 153 -8.73 11.70 -8.52
C THR A 153 -9.58 12.95 -8.31
N ASN A 154 -8.99 14.02 -7.77
CA ASN A 154 -9.66 15.30 -7.52
C ASN A 154 -9.28 16.38 -8.56
N ARG A 155 -8.63 16.02 -9.65
CA ARG A 155 -8.27 16.97 -10.71
C ARG A 155 -9.46 17.21 -11.62
N LEU A 156 -10.19 18.28 -11.36
CA LEU A 156 -11.42 18.64 -12.09
C LEU A 156 -11.18 19.67 -13.19
N LYS A 157 -9.99 20.18 -13.38
CA LYS A 157 -9.69 21.18 -14.41
C LYS A 157 -9.89 20.62 -15.81
N GLY A 158 -10.78 21.23 -16.58
CA GLY A 158 -11.13 20.82 -17.94
C GLY A 158 -12.17 19.68 -18.01
N VAL A 159 -12.77 19.30 -16.88
CA VAL A 159 -13.87 18.34 -16.83
C VAL A 159 -15.21 19.07 -16.87
N HIS A 160 -16.10 18.70 -17.77
CA HIS A 160 -17.46 19.24 -17.87
C HIS A 160 -18.43 18.47 -16.98
N ILE A 161 -19.47 19.17 -16.53
CA ILE A 161 -20.60 18.56 -15.83
C ILE A 161 -21.68 18.26 -16.86
N LEU A 162 -22.03 16.98 -16.96
CA LEU A 162 -23.11 16.52 -17.85
C LEU A 162 -24.50 16.91 -17.28
N ASP A 163 -25.50 16.93 -18.13
CA ASP A 163 -26.90 17.15 -17.75
C ASP A 163 -27.58 15.88 -17.18
N HIS A 164 -26.94 14.74 -17.26
CA HIS A 164 -27.36 13.44 -16.76
C HIS A 164 -26.29 12.75 -15.93
N TYR A 165 -26.65 11.69 -15.22
CA TYR A 165 -25.69 10.80 -14.54
C TYR A 165 -25.12 9.78 -15.53
N VAL A 166 -23.81 9.55 -15.47
CA VAL A 166 -23.14 8.53 -16.30
C VAL A 166 -23.69 7.15 -15.94
N SER A 167 -24.28 6.47 -16.91
CA SER A 167 -24.74 5.09 -16.75
C SER A 167 -23.60 4.09 -16.90
N MET A 168 -23.79 2.86 -16.42
CA MET A 168 -22.82 1.79 -16.62
C MET A 168 -22.61 1.45 -18.09
N ASP A 169 -23.66 1.51 -18.90
CA ASP A 169 -23.56 1.24 -20.35
C ASP A 169 -22.72 2.31 -21.04
N GLU A 170 -22.96 3.57 -20.71
CA GLU A 170 -22.15 4.70 -21.20
C GLU A 170 -20.70 4.58 -20.73
N TYR A 171 -20.48 4.24 -19.47
CA TYR A 171 -19.15 4.01 -18.93
C TYR A 171 -18.41 2.90 -19.69
N ASN A 172 -19.04 1.75 -19.87
CA ASN A 172 -18.45 0.61 -20.56
C ASN A 172 -18.17 0.93 -22.03
N ALA A 173 -19.11 1.56 -22.73
CA ALA A 173 -18.93 1.95 -24.13
C ALA A 173 -17.73 2.90 -24.33
N ASN A 174 -17.55 3.86 -23.44
CA ASN A 174 -16.42 4.80 -23.51
C ASN A 174 -15.09 4.15 -23.10
N ARG A 175 -15.11 3.21 -22.14
CA ARG A 175 -13.91 2.44 -21.76
C ARG A 175 -13.43 1.57 -22.93
N ASP A 176 -14.35 0.87 -23.58
CA ASP A 176 -14.03 -0.08 -24.65
C ASP A 176 -13.65 0.61 -25.98
N ALA A 177 -13.94 1.92 -26.11
CA ALA A 177 -13.56 2.74 -27.26
C ALA A 177 -12.12 3.33 -27.17
N ARG A 178 -11.41 3.13 -26.06
CA ARG A 178 -10.04 3.60 -25.83
C ARG A 178 -9.03 2.49 -26.04
#